data_659944f78b49adfe3dda6d5b961ba285
#
_entry.id   659944f78b49adfe3dda6d5b961ba285
#
_cell.length_a   1.000
_cell.length_b   1.000
_cell.length_c   1.000
_cell.angle_alpha   90.00
_cell.angle_beta   90.00
_cell.angle_gamma   90.00
#
_symmetry.space_group_name_H-M   'P 1'
#
loop_
_entity.id
_entity.type
_entity.pdbx_description
1 polymer ?
#
loop_
_entity_poly.entity_id
_entity_poly.type
_entity_poly.pdbx_seq_one_letter_code
_entity_poly.pdbx_strand_id
1 'polypeptide(L)'
;MGSHCCKFLAKNGYVPVVIDRNLRGKSVEFGPSFEIDLPVNIQALDDIIVRYNIGSCIHFAGSASVAESVENPSLYYKNNVVTTIALLDKLIEHGIKTFVYSSSAATYGDPGLKMCKETDVTDPISAYGGSKVMMEMICKTYMTAYGLSSVGLRYFNAAGADPEAEIGELRDKETHIIPLAINAARQGKTFKMFGDQYPTEDGSCVRDYVHVMDLADAHVKALNYANNNLVSEVFNLGSGAPASNKQLLDAVQRHTGKMQIEVYGNRPGDPAYLVADITKAKEILEWEPTQSSIDNVVATALKWYNNVHKKEIQ
;
A
#
# COMPACT_ATOMS: atom_id res chain seq x y z
N MET A 1 -0.31 5.22 3.50
CA MET A 1 0.49 4.17 4.19
C MET A 1 1.60 4.79 5.05
N GLY A 2 2.50 5.61 4.52
CA GLY A 2 3.63 6.16 5.29
C GLY A 2 3.25 6.73 6.64
N SER A 3 2.23 7.59 6.71
CA SER A 3 1.77 8.20 7.98
C SER A 3 1.29 7.18 9.02
N HIS A 4 0.56 6.13 8.59
CA HIS A 4 0.13 5.05 9.49
C HIS A 4 1.34 4.26 10.02
N CYS A 5 2.32 3.99 9.16
CA CYS A 5 3.55 3.32 9.56
C CYS A 5 4.36 4.20 10.52
N CYS A 6 4.49 5.51 10.29
CA CYS A 6 5.17 6.43 11.22
C CYS A 6 4.51 6.42 12.60
N LYS A 7 3.15 6.51 12.67
CA LYS A 7 2.41 6.40 13.93
C LYS A 7 2.69 5.08 14.64
N PHE A 8 2.66 3.98 13.89
CA PHE A 8 2.88 2.64 14.45
C PHE A 8 4.33 2.44 14.92
N LEU A 9 5.32 2.90 14.16
CA LEU A 9 6.74 2.90 14.54
C LEU A 9 6.97 3.68 15.84
N ALA A 10 6.44 4.92 15.93
CA ALA A 10 6.57 5.74 17.13
C ALA A 10 5.95 5.07 18.36
N LYS A 11 4.77 4.44 18.22
CA LYS A 11 4.13 3.65 19.29
C LYS A 11 4.97 2.43 19.73
N ASN A 12 5.83 1.90 18.86
CA ASN A 12 6.71 0.77 19.13
C ASN A 12 8.16 1.18 19.49
N GLY A 13 8.39 2.44 19.87
CA GLY A 13 9.67 2.92 20.39
C GLY A 13 10.72 3.28 19.32
N TYR A 14 10.35 3.32 18.05
CA TYR A 14 11.20 3.82 16.98
C TYR A 14 11.06 5.34 16.85
N VAL A 15 12.07 5.98 16.29
CA VAL A 15 12.04 7.39 15.90
C VAL A 15 12.00 7.46 14.36
N PRO A 16 10.82 7.57 13.74
CA PRO A 16 10.74 7.70 12.30
C PRO A 16 11.23 9.08 11.85
N VAL A 17 12.12 9.11 10.87
CA VAL A 17 12.54 10.34 10.17
C VAL A 17 11.87 10.33 8.80
N VAL A 18 11.02 11.31 8.55
CA VAL A 18 10.14 11.34 7.38
C VAL A 18 10.76 12.15 6.25
N ILE A 19 10.87 11.54 5.09
CA ILE A 19 11.25 12.20 3.84
C ILE A 19 10.08 12.09 2.86
N ASP A 20 9.56 13.20 2.41
CA ASP A 20 8.50 13.24 1.40
C ASP A 20 8.66 14.49 0.53
N ARG A 21 8.29 14.41 -0.75
CA ARG A 21 8.27 15.59 -1.63
C ARG A 21 7.13 16.55 -1.32
N ASN A 22 6.19 16.14 -0.46
CA ASN A 22 5.03 16.90 -0.07
C ASN A 22 4.59 16.50 1.34
N LEU A 23 4.99 17.26 2.32
CA LEU A 23 4.69 17.05 3.74
C LEU A 23 3.23 17.41 4.04
N ARG A 24 2.28 16.67 3.47
CA ARG A 24 0.86 16.78 3.79
C ARG A 24 0.47 15.80 4.89
N GLY A 25 -0.42 16.23 5.79
CA GLY A 25 -1.00 15.38 6.82
C GLY A 25 -0.14 15.21 8.07
N LYS A 26 -0.50 14.22 8.89
CA LYS A 26 0.02 14.07 10.25
C LYS A 26 1.33 13.29 10.39
N SER A 27 1.96 12.85 9.31
CA SER A 27 3.25 12.14 9.42
C SER A 27 4.33 12.96 10.15
N VAL A 28 4.28 14.27 9.99
CA VAL A 28 5.17 15.24 10.64
C VAL A 28 5.04 15.28 12.17
N GLU A 29 3.96 14.77 12.74
CA GLU A 29 3.71 14.74 14.19
C GLU A 29 4.45 13.58 14.89
N PHE A 30 4.93 12.57 14.13
CA PHE A 30 5.52 11.36 14.69
C PHE A 30 7.05 11.35 14.72
N GLY A 31 7.71 12.35 14.13
CA GLY A 31 9.15 12.47 14.11
C GLY A 31 9.65 13.59 13.22
N PRO A 32 10.98 13.82 13.18
CA PRO A 32 11.60 14.79 12.29
C PRO A 32 11.16 14.56 10.83
N SER A 33 10.81 15.64 10.13
CA SER A 33 10.24 15.57 8.78
C SER A 33 10.89 16.57 7.85
N PHE A 34 11.20 16.15 6.63
CA PHE A 34 11.92 16.94 5.63
C PHE A 34 11.21 16.84 4.29
N GLU A 35 10.95 17.99 3.68
CA GLU A 35 10.38 18.06 2.33
C GLU A 35 11.53 17.98 1.32
N ILE A 36 11.68 16.81 0.70
CA ILE A 36 12.75 16.51 -0.24
C ILE A 36 12.15 15.75 -1.42
N ASP A 37 12.38 16.24 -2.63
CA ASP A 37 12.01 15.56 -3.87
C ASP A 37 13.15 14.66 -4.35
N LEU A 38 12.93 13.35 -4.29
CA LEU A 38 13.87 12.35 -4.76
C LEU A 38 13.53 11.94 -6.22
N PRO A 39 14.53 11.68 -7.08
CA PRO A 39 15.99 11.65 -6.81
C PRO A 39 16.68 13.01 -6.96
N VAL A 40 15.95 14.09 -7.24
CA VAL A 40 16.53 15.41 -7.59
C VAL A 40 17.46 15.94 -6.50
N ASN A 41 17.01 15.87 -5.25
CA ASN A 41 17.75 16.40 -4.10
C ASN A 41 18.33 15.27 -3.23
N ILE A 42 18.83 14.20 -3.82
CA ILE A 42 19.28 12.99 -3.11
C ILE A 42 20.43 13.29 -2.12
N GLN A 43 21.30 14.26 -2.40
CA GLN A 43 22.40 14.66 -1.53
C GLN A 43 21.93 15.23 -0.19
N ALA A 44 20.72 15.78 -0.12
CA ALA A 44 20.18 16.26 1.16
C ALA A 44 19.99 15.14 2.20
N LEU A 45 20.00 13.87 1.77
CA LEU A 45 19.95 12.73 2.68
C LEU A 45 21.24 12.54 3.49
N ASP A 46 22.40 12.99 3.02
CA ASP A 46 23.70 12.80 3.69
C ASP A 46 23.68 13.36 5.12
N ASP A 47 23.32 14.64 5.25
CA ASP A 47 23.23 15.30 6.54
C ASP A 47 22.17 14.69 7.46
N ILE A 48 21.04 14.29 6.90
CA ILE A 48 19.93 13.69 7.65
C ILE A 48 20.33 12.32 8.18
N ILE A 49 20.92 11.46 7.34
CA ILE A 49 21.37 10.13 7.73
C ILE A 49 22.36 10.21 8.88
N VAL A 50 23.37 11.09 8.78
CA VAL A 50 24.38 11.27 9.81
C VAL A 50 23.78 11.89 11.08
N ARG A 51 23.02 12.98 10.94
CA ARG A 51 22.45 13.73 12.06
C ARG A 51 21.50 12.88 12.94
N TYR A 52 20.72 12.01 12.32
CA TYR A 52 19.73 11.19 13.03
C TYR A 52 20.20 9.74 13.22
N ASN A 53 21.44 9.43 12.85
CA ASN A 53 22.00 8.08 12.96
C ASN A 53 21.06 7.02 12.39
N ILE A 54 20.66 7.19 11.12
CA ILE A 54 19.67 6.33 10.47
C ILE A 54 20.25 4.93 10.30
N GLY A 55 19.55 3.91 10.84
CA GLY A 55 19.98 2.50 10.75
C GLY A 55 19.25 1.68 9.70
N SER A 56 18.08 2.13 9.24
CA SER A 56 17.23 1.35 8.30
C SER A 56 16.33 2.29 7.50
N CYS A 57 15.83 1.80 6.36
CA CYS A 57 14.92 2.56 5.51
C CYS A 57 13.64 1.77 5.21
N ILE A 58 12.49 2.44 5.33
CA ILE A 58 11.19 1.94 4.82
C ILE A 58 10.74 2.87 3.69
N HIS A 59 10.55 2.31 2.50
CA HIS A 59 10.30 3.06 1.28
C HIS A 59 8.86 2.90 0.78
N PHE A 60 8.07 3.95 0.94
CA PHE A 60 6.69 4.04 0.42
C PHE A 60 6.58 4.92 -0.82
N ALA A 61 7.57 5.81 -1.05
CA ALA A 61 7.51 6.79 -2.11
C ALA A 61 7.39 6.13 -3.49
N GLY A 62 6.50 6.66 -4.31
CA GLY A 62 6.28 6.17 -5.65
C GLY A 62 4.89 6.52 -6.18
N SER A 63 4.76 6.51 -7.51
CA SER A 63 3.46 6.63 -8.18
C SER A 63 2.72 5.29 -8.09
N ALA A 64 1.40 5.31 -7.80
CA ALA A 64 0.64 4.11 -7.44
C ALA A 64 -0.69 3.93 -8.21
N SER A 65 -1.00 4.77 -9.19
CA SER A 65 -2.21 4.64 -10.01
C SER A 65 -1.97 3.71 -11.20
N VAL A 66 -2.63 2.55 -11.21
CA VAL A 66 -2.53 1.59 -12.33
C VAL A 66 -2.98 2.24 -13.63
N ALA A 67 -4.13 2.93 -13.64
CA ALA A 67 -4.67 3.56 -14.84
C ALA A 67 -3.72 4.63 -15.41
N GLU A 68 -3.22 5.54 -14.58
CA GLU A 68 -2.25 6.56 -15.00
C GLU A 68 -0.95 5.93 -15.53
N SER A 69 -0.54 4.78 -14.99
CA SER A 69 0.69 4.11 -15.41
C SER A 69 0.62 3.55 -16.84
N VAL A 70 -0.58 3.25 -17.32
CA VAL A 70 -0.81 2.81 -18.70
C VAL A 70 -0.70 4.01 -19.65
N GLU A 71 -1.18 5.17 -19.24
CA GLU A 71 -1.14 6.40 -20.05
C GLU A 71 0.25 7.07 -20.03
N ASN A 72 0.94 7.01 -18.89
CA ASN A 72 2.25 7.65 -18.70
C ASN A 72 3.28 6.71 -18.05
N PRO A 73 3.74 5.66 -18.74
CA PRO A 73 4.68 4.68 -18.18
C PRO A 73 6.02 5.29 -17.77
N SER A 74 6.52 6.30 -18.50
CA SER A 74 7.79 6.96 -18.20
C SER A 74 7.81 7.58 -16.81
N LEU A 75 6.71 8.19 -16.37
CA LEU A 75 6.57 8.74 -15.02
C LEU A 75 6.79 7.66 -13.96
N TYR A 76 6.23 6.48 -14.17
CA TYR A 76 6.31 5.36 -13.21
C TYR A 76 7.71 4.78 -13.12
N TYR A 77 8.39 4.57 -14.24
CA TYR A 77 9.78 4.10 -14.21
C TYR A 77 10.72 5.13 -13.57
N LYS A 78 10.55 6.42 -13.86
CA LYS A 78 11.34 7.46 -13.21
C LYS A 78 11.10 7.54 -11.71
N ASN A 79 9.84 7.66 -11.30
CA ASN A 79 9.49 7.83 -9.88
C ASN A 79 9.72 6.57 -9.05
N ASN A 80 9.47 5.39 -9.58
CA ASN A 80 9.54 4.17 -8.80
C ASN A 80 10.91 3.48 -8.93
N VAL A 81 11.47 3.38 -10.14
CA VAL A 81 12.71 2.62 -10.37
C VAL A 81 13.94 3.48 -10.19
N VAL A 82 14.02 4.61 -10.91
CA VAL A 82 15.21 5.48 -10.84
C VAL A 82 15.38 6.06 -9.44
N THR A 83 14.28 6.49 -8.80
CA THR A 83 14.33 6.98 -7.42
C THR A 83 14.79 5.88 -6.44
N THR A 84 14.31 4.65 -6.62
CA THR A 84 14.74 3.53 -5.76
C THR A 84 16.23 3.26 -5.92
N ILE A 85 16.77 3.23 -7.13
CA ILE A 85 18.22 3.04 -7.37
C ILE A 85 19.01 4.13 -6.66
N ALA A 86 18.67 5.40 -6.89
CA ALA A 86 19.38 6.53 -6.27
C ALA A 86 19.32 6.46 -4.72
N LEU A 87 18.18 6.07 -4.16
CA LEU A 87 18.03 5.88 -2.71
C LEU A 87 18.90 4.73 -2.21
N LEU A 88 18.89 3.58 -2.87
CA LEU A 88 19.69 2.41 -2.49
C LEU A 88 21.18 2.71 -2.53
N ASP A 89 21.67 3.39 -3.57
CA ASP A 89 23.07 3.81 -3.68
C ASP A 89 23.44 4.68 -2.47
N LYS A 90 22.59 5.66 -2.14
CA LYS A 90 22.80 6.53 -0.98
C LYS A 90 22.83 5.77 0.36
N LEU A 91 21.92 4.79 0.53
CA LEU A 91 21.91 3.94 1.72
C LEU A 91 23.21 3.13 1.85
N ILE A 92 23.71 2.55 0.73
CA ILE A 92 24.96 1.78 0.71
C ILE A 92 26.17 2.66 0.99
N GLU A 93 26.23 3.89 0.44
CA GLU A 93 27.30 4.87 0.74
C GLU A 93 27.42 5.13 2.24
N HIS A 94 26.31 5.16 2.97
CA HIS A 94 26.28 5.37 4.43
C HIS A 94 26.30 4.08 5.26
N GLY A 95 26.50 2.93 4.63
CA GLY A 95 26.58 1.63 5.33
C GLY A 95 25.23 1.11 5.84
N ILE A 96 24.10 1.71 5.43
CA ILE A 96 22.76 1.24 5.78
C ILE A 96 22.42 0.05 4.91
N LYS A 97 22.14 -1.10 5.55
CA LYS A 97 21.94 -2.38 4.86
C LYS A 97 20.58 -3.01 5.09
N THR A 98 19.64 -2.27 5.64
CA THR A 98 18.28 -2.76 5.87
C THR A 98 17.28 -1.89 5.14
N PHE A 99 16.50 -2.52 4.24
CA PHE A 99 15.56 -1.86 3.36
C PHE A 99 14.23 -2.62 3.29
N VAL A 100 13.14 -1.98 3.70
CA VAL A 100 11.78 -2.50 3.51
C VAL A 100 11.06 -1.63 2.50
N TYR A 101 10.33 -2.20 1.57
CA TYR A 101 9.69 -1.41 0.51
C TYR A 101 8.30 -1.91 0.14
N SER A 102 7.46 -0.98 -0.28
CA SER A 102 6.16 -1.30 -0.82
C SER A 102 6.29 -1.96 -2.20
N SER A 103 5.90 -3.21 -2.33
CA SER A 103 5.57 -3.87 -3.58
C SER A 103 4.04 -3.93 -3.75
N SER A 104 3.51 -4.73 -4.65
CA SER A 104 2.09 -4.72 -4.99
C SER A 104 1.61 -6.05 -5.57
N ALA A 105 0.36 -6.40 -5.35
CA ALA A 105 -0.34 -7.47 -6.06
C ALA A 105 -0.37 -7.26 -7.59
N ALA A 106 -0.22 -6.01 -8.05
CA ALA A 106 -0.13 -5.70 -9.49
C ALA A 106 1.06 -6.37 -10.20
N THR A 107 2.03 -6.91 -9.46
CA THR A 107 3.12 -7.73 -9.99
C THR A 107 2.64 -9.03 -10.62
N TYR A 108 1.51 -9.57 -10.17
CA TYR A 108 0.97 -10.85 -10.68
C TYR A 108 0.21 -10.72 -12.00
N GLY A 109 -0.26 -9.51 -12.36
CA GLY A 109 -1.13 -9.32 -13.50
C GLY A 109 -2.50 -9.95 -13.30
N ASP A 110 -2.91 -10.84 -14.19
CA ASP A 110 -4.13 -11.62 -14.06
C ASP A 110 -3.82 -13.08 -13.64
N PRO A 111 -3.96 -13.43 -12.35
CA PRO A 111 -3.66 -14.77 -11.85
C PRO A 111 -4.75 -15.80 -12.14
N GLY A 112 -5.84 -15.41 -12.82
CA GLY A 112 -7.04 -16.23 -12.96
C GLY A 112 -7.85 -16.28 -11.66
N LEU A 113 -8.46 -17.46 -11.37
CA LEU A 113 -9.34 -17.63 -10.19
C LEU A 113 -8.62 -18.34 -9.02
N LYS A 114 -7.35 -18.09 -8.81
CA LYS A 114 -6.57 -18.67 -7.71
C LYS A 114 -5.99 -17.59 -6.78
N MET A 115 -5.72 -17.98 -5.54
CA MET A 115 -4.95 -17.15 -4.63
C MET A 115 -3.50 -17.03 -5.12
N CYS A 116 -2.92 -15.83 -5.02
CA CYS A 116 -1.55 -15.55 -5.41
C CYS A 116 -0.58 -16.00 -4.32
N LYS A 117 0.43 -16.77 -4.70
CA LYS A 117 1.59 -17.11 -3.86
C LYS A 117 2.81 -16.33 -4.31
N GLU A 118 3.76 -16.10 -3.42
CA GLU A 118 5.00 -15.39 -3.75
C GLU A 118 5.85 -16.14 -4.79
N THR A 119 5.65 -17.46 -4.91
CA THR A 119 6.28 -18.33 -5.90
C THR A 119 5.61 -18.31 -7.28
N ASP A 120 4.44 -17.69 -7.40
CA ASP A 120 3.76 -17.57 -8.69
C ASP A 120 4.52 -16.63 -9.62
N VAL A 121 4.37 -16.87 -10.91
CA VAL A 121 4.97 -16.02 -11.95
C VAL A 121 4.44 -14.59 -11.83
N THR A 122 5.35 -13.63 -11.92
CA THR A 122 5.00 -12.21 -12.04
C THR A 122 4.88 -11.85 -13.51
N ASP A 123 3.67 -11.43 -13.93
CA ASP A 123 3.36 -11.03 -15.31
C ASP A 123 2.55 -9.72 -15.30
N PRO A 124 3.18 -8.59 -14.91
CA PRO A 124 2.48 -7.33 -14.73
C PRO A 124 1.90 -6.78 -16.03
N ILE A 125 0.63 -6.41 -16.02
CA ILE A 125 -0.09 -5.84 -17.17
C ILE A 125 -0.07 -4.30 -17.20
N SER A 126 0.68 -3.65 -16.33
CA SER A 126 0.81 -2.19 -16.23
C SER A 126 2.23 -1.77 -15.91
N ALA A 127 2.61 -0.54 -16.27
CA ALA A 127 3.92 0.01 -15.93
C ALA A 127 4.10 0.15 -14.40
N TYR A 128 3.03 0.36 -13.64
CA TYR A 128 3.07 0.32 -12.18
C TYR A 128 3.52 -1.05 -11.68
N GLY A 129 2.83 -2.12 -12.07
CA GLY A 129 3.21 -3.49 -11.70
C GLY A 129 4.63 -3.83 -12.15
N GLY A 130 4.98 -3.49 -13.40
CA GLY A 130 6.33 -3.67 -13.94
C GLY A 130 7.42 -2.96 -13.13
N SER A 131 7.16 -1.72 -12.69
CA SER A 131 8.09 -0.97 -11.84
C SER A 131 8.33 -1.66 -10.49
N LYS A 132 7.29 -2.29 -9.92
CA LYS A 132 7.43 -3.04 -8.65
C LYS A 132 8.23 -4.33 -8.83
N VAL A 133 8.03 -5.07 -9.93
CA VAL A 133 8.88 -6.24 -10.27
C VAL A 133 10.34 -5.82 -10.44
N MET A 134 10.59 -4.70 -11.13
CA MET A 134 11.96 -4.16 -11.28
C MET A 134 12.59 -3.83 -9.92
N MET A 135 11.85 -3.23 -8.99
CA MET A 135 12.35 -2.96 -7.64
C MET A 135 12.74 -4.25 -6.91
N GLU A 136 11.93 -5.32 -7.00
CA GLU A 136 12.25 -6.63 -6.42
C GLU A 136 13.55 -7.21 -7.00
N MET A 137 13.73 -7.13 -8.33
CA MET A 137 14.95 -7.58 -9.02
C MET A 137 16.18 -6.77 -8.61
N ILE A 138 16.06 -5.44 -8.52
CA ILE A 138 17.14 -4.55 -8.07
C ILE A 138 17.56 -4.90 -6.65
N CYS A 139 16.63 -5.04 -5.72
CA CYS A 139 16.93 -5.40 -4.33
C CYS A 139 17.67 -6.73 -4.24
N LYS A 140 17.30 -7.73 -5.03
CA LYS A 140 17.99 -9.02 -5.09
C LYS A 140 19.45 -8.89 -5.57
N THR A 141 19.70 -8.06 -6.58
CA THR A 141 21.07 -7.81 -7.06
C THR A 141 21.91 -7.00 -6.06
N TYR A 142 21.28 -6.03 -5.36
CA TYR A 142 21.95 -5.26 -4.31
C TYR A 142 22.30 -6.12 -3.08
N MET A 143 21.49 -7.11 -2.75
CA MET A 143 21.85 -8.10 -1.73
C MET A 143 23.14 -8.83 -2.10
N THR A 144 23.23 -9.32 -3.34
CA THR A 144 24.43 -10.06 -3.80
C THR A 144 25.67 -9.18 -3.87
N ALA A 145 25.53 -7.94 -4.38
CA ALA A 145 26.66 -7.04 -4.62
C ALA A 145 27.14 -6.32 -3.36
N TYR A 146 26.23 -5.92 -2.50
CA TYR A 146 26.51 -4.97 -1.40
C TYR A 146 26.08 -5.49 -0.03
N GLY A 147 25.47 -6.67 0.06
CA GLY A 147 24.95 -7.21 1.31
C GLY A 147 23.74 -6.42 1.84
N LEU A 148 22.91 -5.87 0.97
CA LEU A 148 21.67 -5.20 1.33
C LEU A 148 20.61 -6.25 1.70
N SER A 149 20.18 -6.27 2.95
CA SER A 149 18.99 -7.04 3.35
C SER A 149 17.73 -6.28 2.98
N SER A 150 16.82 -6.93 2.26
CA SER A 150 15.62 -6.26 1.77
C SER A 150 14.36 -7.11 1.86
N VAL A 151 13.25 -6.48 2.22
CA VAL A 151 11.92 -7.11 2.26
C VAL A 151 10.92 -6.29 1.47
N GLY A 152 10.40 -6.88 0.41
CA GLY A 152 9.30 -6.33 -0.38
C GLY A 152 7.95 -6.81 0.13
N LEU A 153 7.03 -5.88 0.34
CA LEU A 153 5.69 -6.18 0.82
C LEU A 153 4.69 -5.97 -0.31
N ARG A 154 4.17 -7.05 -0.90
CA ARG A 154 3.17 -7.03 -1.97
C ARG A 154 1.79 -6.80 -1.35
N TYR A 155 1.38 -5.52 -1.26
CA TYR A 155 0.04 -5.20 -0.78
C TYR A 155 -1.02 -5.61 -1.78
N PHE A 156 -2.08 -6.19 -1.27
CA PHE A 156 -3.35 -6.28 -1.99
C PHE A 156 -4.10 -4.96 -1.84
N ASN A 157 -5.37 -4.93 -1.51
CA ASN A 157 -6.09 -3.68 -1.42
C ASN A 157 -5.96 -3.04 -0.02
N ALA A 158 -4.98 -2.15 0.16
CA ALA A 158 -4.87 -1.37 1.39
C ALA A 158 -6.13 -0.54 1.63
N ALA A 159 -6.75 -0.69 2.80
CA ALA A 159 -8.06 -0.14 3.08
C ALA A 159 -8.23 0.23 4.56
N GLY A 160 -9.33 0.89 4.89
CA GLY A 160 -9.55 1.39 6.25
C GLY A 160 -8.80 2.67 6.57
N ALA A 161 -8.80 3.05 7.83
CA ALA A 161 -8.10 4.21 8.35
C ALA A 161 -7.65 3.95 9.80
N ASP A 162 -6.87 4.87 10.35
CA ASP A 162 -6.51 4.83 11.77
C ASP A 162 -7.77 4.73 12.66
N PRO A 163 -7.82 3.79 13.62
CA PRO A 163 -8.98 3.62 14.48
C PRO A 163 -9.36 4.85 15.32
N GLU A 164 -8.40 5.74 15.59
CA GLU A 164 -8.62 7.00 16.28
C GLU A 164 -9.09 8.11 15.32
N ALA A 165 -9.16 7.83 14.01
CA ALA A 165 -9.49 8.76 12.94
C ALA A 165 -8.58 10.01 12.89
N GLU A 166 -7.31 9.84 13.26
CA GLU A 166 -6.32 10.90 13.13
C GLU A 166 -5.67 10.91 11.73
N ILE A 167 -5.58 9.73 11.11
CA ILE A 167 -4.96 9.49 9.82
C ILE A 167 -5.89 8.64 8.96
N GLY A 168 -5.98 8.97 7.68
CA GLY A 168 -6.72 8.19 6.69
C GLY A 168 -6.31 8.54 5.27
N GLU A 169 -7.00 8.00 4.30
CA GLU A 169 -6.78 8.32 2.91
C GLU A 169 -7.23 9.75 2.61
N LEU A 170 -6.35 10.51 1.96
CA LEU A 170 -6.61 11.87 1.52
C LEU A 170 -5.99 12.04 0.13
N ARG A 171 -6.83 12.08 -0.89
CA ARG A 171 -6.44 12.26 -2.29
C ARG A 171 -7.14 13.48 -2.89
N ASP A 172 -6.44 14.19 -3.77
CA ASP A 172 -7.05 15.28 -4.53
C ASP A 172 -8.16 14.75 -5.47
N LYS A 173 -7.93 13.58 -6.06
CA LYS A 173 -8.93 12.83 -6.84
C LYS A 173 -9.03 11.42 -6.31
N GLU A 174 -10.15 11.11 -5.67
CA GLU A 174 -10.41 9.77 -5.13
C GLU A 174 -10.71 8.76 -6.25
N THR A 175 -10.16 7.57 -6.13
CA THR A 175 -10.32 6.48 -7.09
C THR A 175 -10.61 5.12 -6.44
N HIS A 176 -10.45 5.01 -5.12
CA HIS A 176 -10.67 3.76 -4.42
C HIS A 176 -12.14 3.54 -4.08
N ILE A 177 -12.56 2.28 -4.17
CA ILE A 177 -13.97 1.88 -4.07
C ILE A 177 -14.59 2.26 -2.72
N ILE A 178 -13.91 2.05 -1.60
CA ILE A 178 -14.46 2.29 -0.25
C ILE A 178 -14.76 3.76 0.00
N PRO A 179 -13.80 4.70 -0.15
CA PRO A 179 -14.11 6.11 0.05
C PRO A 179 -15.10 6.66 -0.98
N LEU A 180 -15.08 6.16 -2.24
CA LEU A 180 -16.09 6.54 -3.25
C LEU A 180 -17.49 6.09 -2.85
N ALA A 181 -17.64 4.86 -2.36
CA ALA A 181 -18.93 4.31 -1.93
C ALA A 181 -19.45 5.03 -0.68
N ILE A 182 -18.60 5.28 0.31
CA ILE A 182 -18.95 6.06 1.51
C ILE A 182 -19.40 7.48 1.11
N ASN A 183 -18.67 8.13 0.21
CA ASN A 183 -19.00 9.47 -0.26
C ASN A 183 -20.35 9.47 -0.99
N ALA A 184 -20.61 8.50 -1.87
CA ALA A 184 -21.88 8.38 -2.57
C ALA A 184 -23.04 8.17 -1.59
N ALA A 185 -22.91 7.26 -0.63
CA ALA A 185 -23.93 6.99 0.38
C ALA A 185 -24.22 8.22 1.25
N ARG A 186 -23.18 8.93 1.72
CA ARG A 186 -23.33 10.12 2.60
C ARG A 186 -23.89 11.34 1.88
N GLN A 187 -23.69 11.44 0.57
CA GLN A 187 -24.21 12.53 -0.25
C GLN A 187 -25.53 12.20 -0.97
N GLY A 188 -26.10 11.02 -0.76
CA GLY A 188 -27.31 10.56 -1.47
C GLY A 188 -27.11 10.42 -2.98
N LYS A 189 -25.88 10.18 -3.43
CA LYS A 189 -25.54 10.00 -4.86
C LYS A 189 -25.57 8.53 -5.26
N THR A 190 -25.79 8.29 -6.54
CA THR A 190 -25.67 6.96 -7.12
C THR A 190 -24.20 6.53 -7.20
N PHE A 191 -23.90 5.33 -6.68
CA PHE A 191 -22.58 4.71 -6.84
C PHE A 191 -22.51 3.95 -8.16
N LYS A 192 -21.43 4.13 -8.92
CA LYS A 192 -21.18 3.43 -10.18
C LYS A 192 -20.31 2.20 -9.93
N MET A 193 -20.91 1.01 -9.98
CA MET A 193 -20.18 -0.25 -9.90
C MET A 193 -19.82 -0.72 -11.32
N PHE A 194 -18.58 -1.14 -11.53
CA PHE A 194 -18.12 -1.66 -12.81
C PHE A 194 -17.93 -3.18 -12.73
N GLY A 195 -18.61 -3.87 -13.65
CA GLY A 195 -18.52 -5.31 -13.83
C GLY A 195 -19.44 -6.11 -12.91
N ASP A 196 -20.32 -6.89 -13.54
CA ASP A 196 -21.19 -7.89 -12.91
C ASP A 196 -21.23 -9.21 -13.70
N GLN A 197 -20.32 -9.38 -14.67
CA GLN A 197 -20.24 -10.54 -15.56
C GLN A 197 -18.85 -11.21 -15.49
N TYR A 198 -18.16 -11.07 -14.35
CA TYR A 198 -16.93 -11.81 -14.11
C TYR A 198 -17.26 -13.27 -13.73
N PRO A 199 -16.36 -14.24 -13.99
CA PRO A 199 -16.56 -15.65 -13.63
C PRO A 199 -16.37 -15.89 -12.12
N THR A 200 -17.05 -15.11 -11.29
CA THR A 200 -17.07 -15.16 -9.83
C THR A 200 -18.47 -15.52 -9.35
N GLU A 201 -18.64 -15.86 -8.08
CA GLU A 201 -19.90 -16.33 -7.52
C GLU A 201 -21.08 -15.36 -7.74
N ASP A 202 -20.85 -14.06 -7.55
CA ASP A 202 -21.86 -13.01 -7.70
C ASP A 202 -21.71 -12.16 -8.97
N GLY A 203 -20.74 -12.52 -9.82
CA GLY A 203 -20.42 -11.84 -11.07
C GLY A 203 -19.57 -10.59 -10.92
N SER A 204 -19.30 -10.09 -9.70
CA SER A 204 -18.44 -8.94 -9.49
C SER A 204 -16.99 -9.33 -9.16
N CYS A 205 -16.03 -8.42 -9.35
CA CYS A 205 -14.61 -8.69 -9.00
C CYS A 205 -14.45 -9.05 -7.53
N VAL A 206 -13.58 -10.02 -7.26
CA VAL A 206 -13.18 -10.40 -5.90
C VAL A 206 -11.81 -9.79 -5.59
N ARG A 207 -11.70 -9.15 -4.44
CA ARG A 207 -10.48 -8.49 -3.96
C ARG A 207 -10.18 -8.90 -2.53
N ASP A 208 -8.96 -8.64 -2.12
CA ASP A 208 -8.48 -8.86 -0.76
C ASP A 208 -8.19 -7.50 -0.12
N TYR A 209 -9.01 -7.10 0.85
CA TYR A 209 -8.91 -5.81 1.52
C TYR A 209 -8.17 -5.97 2.84
N VAL A 210 -6.97 -5.42 2.92
CA VAL A 210 -6.13 -5.47 4.11
C VAL A 210 -6.12 -4.11 4.81
N HIS A 211 -6.32 -4.12 6.13
CA HIS A 211 -6.39 -2.89 6.91
C HIS A 211 -5.03 -2.20 7.00
N VAL A 212 -5.00 -0.88 6.87
CA VAL A 212 -3.76 -0.08 6.89
C VAL A 212 -2.96 -0.24 8.18
N MET A 213 -3.59 -0.56 9.31
CA MET A 213 -2.89 -0.83 10.57
C MET A 213 -2.24 -2.20 10.61
N ASP A 214 -2.86 -3.23 10.01
CA ASP A 214 -2.22 -4.54 9.82
C ASP A 214 -1.01 -4.43 8.89
N LEU A 215 -1.11 -3.60 7.84
CA LEU A 215 0.05 -3.30 7.00
C LEU A 215 1.16 -2.58 7.76
N ALA A 216 0.82 -1.63 8.65
CA ALA A 216 1.81 -0.95 9.47
C ALA A 216 2.56 -1.91 10.41
N ASP A 217 1.84 -2.86 11.03
CA ASP A 217 2.45 -3.95 11.81
C ASP A 217 3.38 -4.82 10.96
N ALA A 218 2.93 -5.21 9.75
CA ALA A 218 3.77 -5.99 8.83
C ALA A 218 5.10 -5.30 8.50
N HIS A 219 5.12 -3.96 8.38
CA HIS A 219 6.36 -3.22 8.13
C HIS A 219 7.35 -3.31 9.29
N VAL A 220 6.87 -3.24 10.52
CA VAL A 220 7.74 -3.37 11.71
C VAL A 220 8.28 -4.80 11.81
N LYS A 221 7.45 -5.80 11.56
CA LYS A 221 7.88 -7.21 11.52
C LYS A 221 8.88 -7.47 10.40
N ALA A 222 8.63 -6.95 9.20
CA ALA A 222 9.54 -7.02 8.06
C ALA A 222 10.87 -6.32 8.33
N LEU A 223 10.84 -5.16 8.99
CA LEU A 223 12.05 -4.43 9.40
C LEU A 223 12.89 -5.25 10.36
N ASN A 224 12.27 -5.85 11.39
CA ASN A 224 12.95 -6.71 12.34
C ASN A 224 13.52 -7.96 11.67
N TYR A 225 12.76 -8.57 10.76
CA TYR A 225 13.23 -9.73 10.00
C TYR A 225 14.43 -9.39 9.13
N ALA A 226 14.39 -8.28 8.38
CA ALA A 226 15.50 -7.84 7.54
C ALA A 226 16.75 -7.41 8.33
N ASN A 227 16.58 -6.86 9.53
CA ASN A 227 17.69 -6.51 10.41
C ASN A 227 18.45 -7.73 10.97
N ASN A 228 17.75 -8.84 11.16
CA ASN A 228 18.30 -10.05 11.75
C ASN A 228 18.77 -11.10 10.73
N ASN A 229 18.45 -10.90 9.45
CA ASN A 229 18.73 -11.87 8.39
C ASN A 229 19.26 -11.14 7.13
N LEU A 230 20.23 -11.76 6.46
CA LEU A 230 20.67 -11.30 5.14
C LEU A 230 19.77 -11.92 4.08
N VAL A 231 18.72 -11.20 3.68
CA VAL A 231 17.68 -11.71 2.78
C VAL A 231 17.31 -10.71 1.68
N SER A 232 16.80 -11.22 0.59
CA SER A 232 16.01 -10.44 -0.38
C SER A 232 14.73 -11.21 -0.65
N GLU A 233 13.71 -10.91 0.14
CA GLU A 233 12.45 -11.67 0.21
C GLU A 233 11.26 -10.79 -0.14
N VAL A 234 10.19 -11.43 -0.59
CA VAL A 234 8.89 -10.77 -0.79
C VAL A 234 7.81 -11.51 0.00
N PHE A 235 6.81 -10.76 0.47
CA PHE A 235 5.67 -11.29 1.22
C PHE A 235 4.37 -10.70 0.70
N ASN A 236 3.36 -11.54 0.52
CA ASN A 236 2.00 -11.11 0.23
C ASN A 236 1.32 -10.62 1.50
N LEU A 237 0.70 -9.46 1.43
CA LEU A 237 -0.08 -8.90 2.53
C LEU A 237 -1.52 -8.66 2.09
N GLY A 238 -2.39 -9.57 2.48
CA GLY A 238 -3.83 -9.54 2.32
C GLY A 238 -4.54 -9.79 3.64
N SER A 239 -5.87 -9.81 3.62
CA SER A 239 -6.67 -10.15 4.80
C SER A 239 -6.78 -11.67 5.03
N GLY A 240 -6.54 -12.46 3.98
CA GLY A 240 -6.89 -13.87 3.95
C GLY A 240 -8.40 -14.14 3.88
N ALA A 241 -9.22 -13.09 3.75
CA ALA A 241 -10.67 -13.15 3.65
C ALA A 241 -11.14 -12.32 2.43
N PRO A 242 -11.21 -12.91 1.24
CA PRO A 242 -11.60 -12.22 0.02
C PRO A 242 -13.03 -11.70 0.11
N ALA A 243 -13.29 -10.53 -0.50
CA ALA A 243 -14.63 -9.99 -0.64
C ALA A 243 -14.90 -9.53 -2.07
N SER A 244 -16.09 -9.83 -2.57
CA SER A 244 -16.55 -9.29 -3.85
C SER A 244 -16.89 -7.81 -3.72
N ASN A 245 -16.92 -7.09 -4.85
CA ASN A 245 -17.37 -5.70 -4.85
C ASN A 245 -18.79 -5.54 -4.31
N LYS A 246 -19.69 -6.48 -4.59
CA LYS A 246 -21.05 -6.48 -4.03
C LYS A 246 -21.07 -6.66 -2.53
N GLN A 247 -20.30 -7.63 -2.00
CA GLN A 247 -20.15 -7.84 -0.55
C GLN A 247 -19.58 -6.61 0.16
N LEU A 248 -18.60 -5.95 -0.47
CA LEU A 248 -18.04 -4.69 0.06
C LEU A 248 -19.11 -3.58 0.08
N LEU A 249 -19.87 -3.39 -1.00
CA LEU A 249 -20.93 -2.38 -1.07
C LEU A 249 -22.04 -2.65 -0.06
N ASP A 250 -22.36 -3.91 0.20
CA ASP A 250 -23.31 -4.31 1.26
C ASP A 250 -22.75 -3.94 2.64
N ALA A 251 -21.45 -4.14 2.87
CA ALA A 251 -20.81 -3.68 4.12
C ALA A 251 -20.89 -2.15 4.26
N VAL A 252 -20.62 -1.40 3.20
CA VAL A 252 -20.77 0.07 3.23
C VAL A 252 -22.21 0.44 3.57
N GLN A 253 -23.21 -0.19 2.95
CA GLN A 253 -24.63 0.10 3.22
C GLN A 253 -25.06 -0.25 4.65
N ARG A 254 -24.49 -1.30 5.26
CA ARG A 254 -24.73 -1.60 6.70
C ARG A 254 -24.29 -0.45 7.62
N HIS A 255 -23.21 0.24 7.28
CA HIS A 255 -22.64 1.32 8.09
C HIS A 255 -23.17 2.72 7.74
N THR A 256 -23.63 2.95 6.51
CA THR A 256 -24.01 4.29 6.03
C THR A 256 -25.49 4.47 5.73
N GLY A 257 -26.23 3.37 5.62
CA GLY A 257 -27.59 3.31 5.07
C GLY A 257 -27.59 2.97 3.57
N LYS A 258 -28.76 2.72 3.02
CA LYS A 258 -28.94 2.32 1.62
C LYS A 258 -28.47 3.41 0.66
N MET A 259 -27.83 3.01 -0.43
CA MET A 259 -27.48 3.86 -1.57
C MET A 259 -27.96 3.24 -2.87
N GLN A 260 -28.14 4.08 -3.89
CA GLN A 260 -28.42 3.59 -5.25
C GLN A 260 -27.10 3.11 -5.88
N ILE A 261 -27.14 1.94 -6.53
CA ILE A 261 -26.02 1.36 -7.24
C ILE A 261 -26.43 1.19 -8.70
N GLU A 262 -25.64 1.75 -9.60
CA GLU A 262 -25.79 1.58 -11.05
C GLU A 262 -24.63 0.74 -11.56
N VAL A 263 -24.95 -0.32 -12.29
CA VAL A 263 -23.97 -1.29 -12.79
C VAL A 263 -23.57 -0.95 -14.22
N TYR A 264 -22.26 -0.89 -14.47
CA TYR A 264 -21.64 -0.66 -15.76
C TYR A 264 -20.88 -1.90 -16.22
N GLY A 265 -20.50 -1.96 -17.49
CA GLY A 265 -19.73 -3.07 -18.06
C GLY A 265 -18.36 -3.28 -17.37
N ASN A 266 -17.76 -4.44 -17.60
CA ASN A 266 -16.47 -4.78 -17.06
C ASN A 266 -15.39 -3.76 -17.51
N ARG A 267 -14.47 -3.41 -16.60
CA ARG A 267 -13.32 -2.58 -16.96
C ARG A 267 -12.26 -3.43 -17.65
N PRO A 268 -11.73 -3.01 -18.81
CA PRO A 268 -10.60 -3.70 -19.42
C PRO A 268 -9.39 -3.74 -18.48
N GLY A 269 -8.75 -4.91 -18.36
CA GLY A 269 -7.56 -5.09 -17.54
C GLY A 269 -7.82 -5.26 -16.02
N ASP A 270 -9.08 -5.31 -15.57
CA ASP A 270 -9.42 -5.64 -14.18
C ASP A 270 -9.47 -7.17 -14.02
N PRO A 271 -8.59 -7.81 -13.22
CA PRO A 271 -8.69 -9.24 -12.93
C PRO A 271 -10.01 -9.58 -12.24
N ALA A 272 -10.61 -10.72 -12.58
CA ALA A 272 -11.81 -11.20 -11.91
C ALA A 272 -11.58 -11.51 -10.42
N TYR A 273 -10.40 -12.00 -10.09
CA TYR A 273 -10.01 -12.46 -8.76
C TYR A 273 -8.56 -12.06 -8.46
N LEU A 274 -8.34 -11.34 -7.38
CA LEU A 274 -7.00 -10.96 -6.94
C LEU A 274 -6.94 -11.02 -5.41
N VAL A 275 -6.44 -12.14 -4.88
CA VAL A 275 -6.46 -12.51 -3.46
C VAL A 275 -5.11 -13.11 -3.05
N ALA A 276 -4.65 -12.77 -1.86
CA ALA A 276 -3.37 -13.22 -1.31
C ALA A 276 -3.46 -14.61 -0.68
N ASP A 277 -2.49 -15.47 -0.96
CA ASP A 277 -2.06 -16.47 0.01
C ASP A 277 -1.07 -15.79 0.96
N ILE A 278 -1.40 -15.72 2.24
CA ILE A 278 -0.60 -15.04 3.28
C ILE A 278 0.19 -16.02 4.16
N THR A 279 0.25 -17.28 3.79
CA THR A 279 0.90 -18.34 4.58
C THR A 279 2.35 -18.00 4.89
N LYS A 280 3.11 -17.53 3.89
CA LYS A 280 4.51 -17.15 4.07
C LYS A 280 4.69 -16.00 5.09
N ALA A 281 3.83 -14.99 5.05
CA ALA A 281 3.89 -13.88 6.00
C ALA A 281 3.54 -14.35 7.43
N LYS A 282 2.60 -15.27 7.58
CA LYS A 282 2.26 -15.89 8.88
C LYS A 282 3.40 -16.70 9.45
N GLU A 283 4.01 -17.56 8.65
CA GLU A 283 5.04 -18.49 9.11
C GLU A 283 6.39 -17.81 9.39
N ILE A 284 6.79 -16.85 8.56
CA ILE A 284 8.13 -16.24 8.62
C ILE A 284 8.14 -14.92 9.38
N LEU A 285 7.16 -14.04 9.15
CA LEU A 285 7.06 -12.76 9.84
C LEU A 285 6.23 -12.85 11.13
N GLU A 286 5.60 -13.99 11.41
CA GLU A 286 4.63 -14.14 12.51
C GLU A 286 3.53 -13.07 12.42
N TRP A 287 3.10 -12.74 11.19
CA TRP A 287 2.15 -11.68 10.93
C TRP A 287 0.75 -12.22 10.66
N GLU A 288 -0.23 -11.67 11.37
CA GLU A 288 -1.65 -11.96 11.15
C GLU A 288 -2.46 -10.66 11.02
N PRO A 289 -3.36 -10.57 10.02
CA PRO A 289 -4.25 -9.41 9.86
C PRO A 289 -5.40 -9.48 10.86
N THR A 290 -5.33 -8.71 11.94
CA THR A 290 -6.31 -8.72 13.03
C THR A 290 -7.40 -7.65 12.87
N GLN A 291 -7.16 -6.62 12.04
CA GLN A 291 -8.08 -5.50 11.80
C GLN A 291 -8.80 -5.58 10.45
N SER A 292 -8.48 -6.56 9.63
CA SER A 292 -8.86 -6.63 8.21
C SER A 292 -10.23 -7.24 7.93
N SER A 293 -11.12 -7.37 8.93
CA SER A 293 -12.52 -7.71 8.61
C SER A 293 -13.15 -6.58 7.79
N ILE A 294 -13.97 -6.94 6.79
CA ILE A 294 -14.56 -5.95 5.88
C ILE A 294 -15.40 -4.90 6.61
N ASP A 295 -16.10 -5.29 7.66
CA ASP A 295 -16.89 -4.36 8.48
C ASP A 295 -15.99 -3.40 9.26
N ASN A 296 -14.86 -3.84 9.83
CA ASN A 296 -13.91 -2.97 10.51
C ASN A 296 -13.21 -2.01 9.53
N VAL A 297 -12.84 -2.50 8.36
CA VAL A 297 -12.27 -1.67 7.28
C VAL A 297 -13.21 -0.54 6.90
N VAL A 298 -14.50 -0.86 6.70
CA VAL A 298 -15.52 0.16 6.38
C VAL A 298 -15.78 1.10 7.55
N ALA A 299 -15.87 0.57 8.77
CA ALA A 299 -16.14 1.37 9.97
C ALA A 299 -15.04 2.43 10.21
N THR A 300 -13.76 2.03 10.12
CA THR A 300 -12.63 2.95 10.31
C THR A 300 -12.55 3.99 9.18
N ALA A 301 -12.77 3.58 7.92
CA ALA A 301 -12.83 4.48 6.78
C ALA A 301 -13.97 5.51 6.92
N LEU A 302 -15.15 5.09 7.36
CA LEU A 302 -16.29 5.98 7.61
C LEU A 302 -16.02 6.94 8.76
N LYS A 303 -15.40 6.47 9.84
CA LYS A 303 -15.02 7.33 10.97
C LYS A 303 -14.06 8.43 10.53
N TRP A 304 -13.07 8.11 9.70
CA TRP A 304 -12.16 9.08 9.08
C TRP A 304 -12.92 10.05 8.18
N TYR A 305 -13.76 9.55 7.27
CA TYR A 305 -14.58 10.37 6.41
C TYR A 305 -15.38 11.41 7.20
N ASN A 306 -16.07 10.98 8.24
CA ASN A 306 -16.86 11.86 9.10
C ASN A 306 -15.99 12.90 9.82
N ASN A 307 -14.75 12.56 10.21
CA ASN A 307 -13.83 13.48 10.88
C ASN A 307 -13.34 14.60 9.95
N VAL A 308 -13.02 14.24 8.70
CA VAL A 308 -12.57 15.21 7.68
C VAL A 308 -13.72 16.17 7.31
N HIS A 309 -14.92 15.64 7.05
CA HIS A 309 -16.05 16.44 6.55
C HIS A 309 -16.84 17.15 7.66
N LYS A 310 -16.58 16.88 8.95
CA LYS A 310 -17.12 17.70 10.04
C LYS A 310 -16.64 19.15 10.00
N LYS A 311 -15.48 19.40 9.41
CA LYS A 311 -14.91 20.76 9.28
C LYS A 311 -15.52 21.58 8.15
N GLU A 312 -16.30 20.96 7.25
CA GLU A 312 -16.97 21.64 6.13
C GLU A 312 -18.40 22.06 6.47
N ILE A 313 -18.94 21.60 7.62
CA ILE A 313 -20.34 21.85 8.06
C ILE A 313 -20.39 22.92 9.18
N GLN A 314 -19.27 23.39 9.66
CA GLN A 314 -19.14 24.52 10.60
C GLN A 314 -18.58 25.76 9.90
#